data_4d04bccd1a05321e3e908fd447922874
#
_entry.id   4d04bccd1a05321e3e908fd447922874
#
_cell.length_a   1.000
_cell.length_b   1.000
_cell.length_c   1.000
_cell.angle_alpha   90.00
_cell.angle_beta   90.00
_cell.angle_gamma   90.00
#
_symmetry.space_group_name_H-M   'P 1'
#
loop_
_entity.id
_entity.type
_entity.pdbx_description
1 polymer ?
#
loop_
_entity_poly.entity_id
_entity_poly.type
_entity_poly.pdbx_seq_one_letter_code
_entity_poly.pdbx_strand_id
1 'polypeptide(L)'
;NDEIAIPNILQRFYDLEIKPDWWKLPSMTESSWKRVSTIINTSDSHCQGVLLLGLSAPIDIVKKSFDVAAKYPICKGFTVGRTIFYDPAELWMQNKITDEELVDSVSMNYIDLIKAWKNNREIQQ
;
A
#
# COMPACT_ATOMS: atom_id res chain seq x y z
N ASN A 1 -19.36 3.34 -7.65
CA ASN A 1 -18.60 2.13 -8.00
C ASN A 1 -17.12 2.42 -7.83
N ASP A 2 -16.52 1.87 -6.79
CA ASP A 2 -15.14 2.14 -6.39
C ASP A 2 -14.11 1.73 -7.45
N GLU A 3 -14.46 0.79 -8.32
CA GLU A 3 -13.58 0.35 -9.40
C GLU A 3 -13.25 1.44 -10.42
N ILE A 4 -14.10 2.44 -10.52
CA ILE A 4 -13.95 3.52 -11.50
C ILE A 4 -13.45 4.80 -10.81
N ALA A 5 -13.72 4.95 -9.52
CA ALA A 5 -13.48 6.19 -8.79
C ALA A 5 -11.99 6.58 -8.79
N ILE A 6 -11.11 5.66 -8.37
CA ILE A 6 -9.68 5.96 -8.24
C ILE A 6 -9.03 6.25 -9.61
N PRO A 7 -9.21 5.41 -10.64
CA PRO A 7 -8.71 5.76 -11.97
C PRO A 7 -9.20 7.12 -12.48
N ASN A 8 -10.48 7.43 -12.28
CA ASN A 8 -11.05 8.70 -12.73
C ASN A 8 -10.46 9.89 -11.96
N ILE A 9 -10.22 9.74 -10.66
CA ILE A 9 -9.56 10.77 -9.84
C ILE A 9 -8.14 11.03 -10.36
N LEU A 10 -7.35 10.00 -10.60
CA LEU A 10 -6.01 10.15 -11.13
C LEU A 10 -6.03 10.86 -12.48
N GLN A 11 -6.92 10.44 -13.37
CA GLN A 11 -7.05 11.09 -14.67
C GLN A 11 -7.36 12.57 -14.51
N ARG A 12 -8.26 12.91 -13.59
CA ARG A 12 -8.61 14.31 -13.33
C ARG A 12 -7.44 15.14 -12.82
N PHE A 13 -6.59 14.58 -11.95
CA PHE A 13 -5.37 15.25 -11.51
C PHE A 13 -4.44 15.53 -12.69
N TYR A 14 -4.23 14.54 -13.56
CA TYR A 14 -3.40 14.72 -14.75
C TYR A 14 -3.99 15.71 -15.75
N ASP A 15 -5.31 15.73 -15.92
CA ASP A 15 -5.99 16.73 -16.76
C ASP A 15 -5.78 18.16 -16.24
N LEU A 16 -5.61 18.30 -14.92
CA LEU A 16 -5.28 19.58 -14.27
C LEU A 16 -3.77 19.85 -14.22
N GLU A 17 -2.96 19.03 -14.89
CA GLU A 17 -1.51 19.11 -14.91
C GLU A 17 -0.85 18.96 -13.53
N ILE A 18 -1.52 18.27 -12.61
CA ILE A 18 -0.97 17.90 -11.31
C ILE A 18 -0.29 16.55 -11.45
N LYS A 19 1.04 16.56 -11.35
CA LYS A 19 1.91 15.40 -11.61
C LYS A 19 2.76 15.09 -10.40
N PRO A 20 2.26 14.30 -9.44
CA PRO A 20 3.03 13.96 -8.25
C PRO A 20 4.18 13.00 -8.57
N ASP A 21 5.25 13.08 -7.80
CA ASP A 21 6.37 12.12 -7.91
C ASP A 21 5.95 10.72 -7.47
N TRP A 22 5.08 10.64 -6.46
CA TRP A 22 4.56 9.38 -5.92
C TRP A 22 3.06 9.47 -5.72
N TRP A 23 2.37 8.37 -6.02
CA TRP A 23 0.98 8.18 -5.61
C TRP A 23 0.92 7.25 -4.40
N LYS A 24 0.05 7.57 -3.44
CA LYS A 24 -0.33 6.66 -2.36
C LYS A 24 -1.78 6.27 -2.59
N LEU A 25 -2.02 5.01 -2.89
CA LEU A 25 -3.34 4.52 -3.29
C LEU A 25 -3.79 3.35 -2.41
N PRO A 26 -5.10 3.25 -2.16
CA PRO A 26 -5.65 2.11 -1.43
C PRO A 26 -5.58 0.82 -2.26
N SER A 27 -5.87 -0.29 -1.62
CA SER A 27 -6.10 -1.57 -2.27
C SER A 27 -7.20 -1.44 -3.34
N MET A 28 -6.99 -2.07 -4.48
CA MET A 28 -7.89 -1.99 -5.64
C MET A 28 -8.03 -3.36 -6.30
N THR A 29 -9.06 -3.49 -7.14
CA THR A 29 -9.22 -4.66 -8.01
C THR A 29 -8.15 -4.67 -9.10
N GLU A 30 -7.95 -5.82 -9.74
CA GLU A 30 -7.04 -5.94 -10.89
C GLU A 30 -7.40 -4.97 -12.02
N SER A 31 -8.70 -4.81 -12.28
CA SER A 31 -9.20 -3.88 -13.28
C SER A 31 -8.77 -2.44 -12.99
N SER A 32 -8.90 -2.00 -11.74
CA SER A 32 -8.48 -0.67 -11.31
C SER A 32 -6.97 -0.49 -11.39
N TRP A 33 -6.19 -1.47 -10.94
CA TRP A 33 -4.73 -1.43 -11.03
C TRP A 33 -4.25 -1.30 -12.48
N LYS A 34 -4.87 -2.06 -13.39
CA LYS A 34 -4.54 -2.00 -14.81
C LYS A 34 -4.79 -0.60 -15.38
N ARG A 35 -5.95 -0.01 -15.06
CA ARG A 35 -6.30 1.33 -15.51
C ARG A 35 -5.38 2.41 -14.93
N VAL A 36 -5.11 2.34 -13.62
CA VAL A 36 -4.19 3.26 -12.93
C VAL A 36 -2.80 3.19 -13.56
N SER A 37 -2.30 1.98 -13.78
CA SER A 37 -0.99 1.78 -14.42
C SER A 37 -0.93 2.42 -15.80
N THR A 38 -1.96 2.22 -16.61
CA THR A 38 -2.04 2.83 -17.95
C THR A 38 -2.09 4.35 -17.88
N ILE A 39 -2.91 4.91 -16.99
CA ILE A 39 -3.05 6.37 -16.82
C ILE A 39 -1.70 7.00 -16.45
N ILE A 40 -1.02 6.46 -15.45
CA ILE A 40 0.26 6.99 -14.99
C ILE A 40 1.32 6.89 -16.10
N ASN A 41 1.47 5.71 -16.68
CA ASN A 41 2.48 5.48 -17.72
C ASN A 41 2.27 6.35 -18.96
N THR A 42 1.02 6.66 -19.29
CA THR A 42 0.67 7.52 -20.43
C THR A 42 0.83 9.00 -20.10
N SER A 43 0.48 9.42 -18.88
CA SER A 43 0.39 10.83 -18.51
C SER A 43 1.66 11.41 -17.91
N ASP A 44 2.49 10.58 -17.27
CA ASP A 44 3.65 11.06 -16.51
C ASP A 44 4.79 10.04 -16.50
N SER A 45 5.76 10.22 -17.40
CA SER A 45 6.96 9.39 -17.49
C SER A 45 7.92 9.60 -16.30
N HIS A 46 7.74 10.66 -15.51
CA HIS A 46 8.60 11.01 -14.38
C HIS A 46 8.06 10.51 -13.03
N CYS A 47 6.83 9.98 -13.00
CA CYS A 47 6.28 9.42 -11.77
C CYS A 47 7.13 8.25 -11.28
N GLN A 48 7.51 8.29 -10.00
CA GLN A 48 8.33 7.23 -9.37
C GLN A 48 7.54 5.95 -9.15
N GLY A 49 6.22 6.05 -9.01
CA GLY A 49 5.34 4.91 -8.85
C GLY A 49 4.25 5.11 -7.81
N VAL A 50 3.65 3.99 -7.44
CA VAL A 50 2.57 3.91 -6.46
C VAL A 50 3.05 3.19 -5.22
N LEU A 51 2.68 3.69 -4.06
CA LEU A 51 2.82 3.02 -2.78
C LEU A 51 1.43 2.65 -2.25
N LEU A 52 1.27 1.39 -1.87
CA LEU A 52 0.00 0.85 -1.39
C LEU A 52 -0.26 1.28 0.05
N LEU A 53 -1.47 1.78 0.32
CA LEU A 53 -1.94 2.14 1.66
C LEU A 53 -2.58 0.94 2.36
N GLY A 54 -2.47 0.91 3.70
CA GLY A 54 -3.14 -0.09 4.52
C GLY A 54 -4.51 0.34 5.03
N LEU A 55 -4.72 1.64 5.23
CA LEU A 55 -5.96 2.25 5.73
C LEU A 55 -6.49 1.61 7.02
N SER A 56 -5.60 1.26 7.94
CA SER A 56 -5.93 0.60 9.21
C SER A 56 -6.52 -0.80 9.09
N ALA A 57 -6.44 -1.43 7.93
CA ALA A 57 -6.90 -2.81 7.76
C ALA A 57 -6.08 -3.77 8.62
N PRO A 58 -6.68 -4.90 9.05
CA PRO A 58 -5.92 -5.97 9.70
C PRO A 58 -4.76 -6.45 8.81
N ILE A 59 -3.69 -6.93 9.44
CA ILE A 59 -2.47 -7.32 8.73
C ILE A 59 -2.72 -8.38 7.65
N ASP A 60 -3.62 -9.32 7.89
CA ASP A 60 -3.96 -10.36 6.90
C ASP A 60 -4.64 -9.78 5.66
N ILE A 61 -5.45 -8.76 5.84
CA ILE A 61 -6.12 -8.06 4.73
C ILE A 61 -5.10 -7.25 3.92
N VAL A 62 -4.16 -6.59 4.61
CA VAL A 62 -3.06 -5.88 3.92
C VAL A 62 -2.22 -6.87 3.11
N LYS A 63 -1.86 -8.02 3.68
CA LYS A 63 -1.10 -9.06 2.98
C LYS A 63 -1.83 -9.57 1.75
N LYS A 64 -3.16 -9.78 1.82
CA LYS A 64 -3.97 -10.16 0.66
C LYS A 64 -3.96 -9.09 -0.44
N SER A 65 -3.95 -7.82 -0.07
CA SER A 65 -3.89 -6.74 -1.06
C SER A 65 -2.60 -6.78 -1.90
N PHE A 66 -1.54 -7.35 -1.36
CA PHE A 66 -0.27 -7.53 -2.08
C PHE A 66 -0.37 -8.54 -3.23
N ASP A 67 -1.27 -9.53 -3.12
CA ASP A 67 -1.46 -10.55 -4.17
C ASP A 67 -1.85 -9.91 -5.50
N VAL A 68 -2.60 -8.84 -5.45
CA VAL A 68 -3.01 -8.09 -6.65
C VAL A 68 -2.00 -7.00 -7.00
N ALA A 69 -1.65 -6.15 -6.02
CA ALA A 69 -0.79 -5.00 -6.26
C ALA A 69 0.60 -5.39 -6.80
N ALA A 70 1.16 -6.49 -6.31
CA ALA A 70 2.49 -6.95 -6.73
C ALA A 70 2.56 -7.39 -8.20
N LYS A 71 1.43 -7.64 -8.84
CA LYS A 71 1.37 -7.95 -10.28
C LYS A 71 1.69 -6.75 -11.17
N TYR A 72 1.61 -5.54 -10.63
CA TYR A 72 1.76 -4.30 -11.38
C TYR A 72 3.07 -3.62 -11.02
N PRO A 73 4.03 -3.56 -11.96
CA PRO A 73 5.35 -2.95 -11.71
C PRO A 73 5.29 -1.49 -11.26
N ILE A 74 4.20 -0.78 -11.58
CA ILE A 74 4.00 0.60 -11.14
C ILE A 74 3.88 0.70 -9.61
N CYS A 75 3.39 -0.35 -8.94
CA CYS A 75 3.36 -0.42 -7.49
C CYS A 75 4.74 -0.85 -6.98
N LYS A 76 5.44 0.07 -6.35
CA LYS A 76 6.83 -0.13 -5.91
C LYS A 76 6.95 -0.71 -4.51
N GLY A 77 5.85 -0.72 -3.75
CA GLY A 77 5.84 -1.19 -2.38
C GLY A 77 4.63 -0.67 -1.63
N PHE A 78 4.78 -0.56 -0.33
CA PHE A 78 3.68 -0.13 0.53
C PHE A 78 4.13 0.96 1.51
N THR A 79 3.16 1.75 1.96
CA THR A 79 3.33 2.73 3.03
C THR A 79 2.21 2.48 4.05
N VAL A 80 2.47 1.59 4.99
CA VAL A 80 1.52 1.11 5.97
C VAL A 80 2.02 1.49 7.37
N GLY A 81 1.19 2.15 8.14
CA GLY A 81 1.55 2.59 9.49
C GLY A 81 0.66 1.95 10.55
N ARG A 82 -0.60 2.37 10.63
CA ARG A 82 -1.52 1.97 11.71
C ARG A 82 -1.67 0.46 11.88
N THR A 83 -1.73 -0.29 10.81
CA THR A 83 -1.76 -1.77 10.83
C THR A 83 -0.56 -2.35 11.58
N ILE A 84 0.58 -1.69 11.49
CA ILE A 84 1.84 -2.16 12.10
C ILE A 84 1.89 -1.83 13.59
N PHE A 85 1.53 -0.61 13.97
CA PHE A 85 1.82 -0.13 15.33
C PHE A 85 0.59 0.14 16.21
N TYR A 86 -0.62 0.27 15.65
CA TYR A 86 -1.77 0.76 16.40
C TYR A 86 -2.11 -0.13 17.59
N ASP A 87 -2.33 -1.43 17.37
CA ASP A 87 -2.70 -2.35 18.44
C ASP A 87 -1.60 -2.52 19.50
N PRO A 88 -0.32 -2.73 19.11
CA PRO A 88 0.76 -2.73 20.10
C PRO A 88 0.87 -1.42 20.89
N ALA A 89 0.72 -0.28 20.26
CA ALA A 89 0.77 1.03 20.93
C ALA A 89 -0.38 1.20 21.93
N GLU A 90 -1.56 0.75 21.59
CA GLU A 90 -2.72 0.80 22.48
C GLU A 90 -2.49 -0.05 23.73
N LEU A 91 -2.00 -1.28 23.59
CA LEU A 91 -1.66 -2.15 24.70
C LEU A 91 -0.58 -1.53 25.59
N TRP A 92 0.42 -0.92 24.98
CA TRP A 92 1.49 -0.23 25.70
C TRP A 92 0.95 0.98 26.50
N MET A 93 0.10 1.81 25.89
CA MET A 93 -0.52 2.94 26.58
C MET A 93 -1.40 2.51 27.75
N GLN A 94 -1.97 1.32 27.69
CA GLN A 94 -2.75 0.71 28.78
C GLN A 94 -1.88 -0.01 29.82
N ASN A 95 -0.55 0.08 29.70
CA ASN A 95 0.42 -0.62 30.56
C ASN A 95 0.26 -2.15 30.56
N LYS A 96 -0.23 -2.72 29.45
CA LYS A 96 -0.41 -4.17 29.29
C LYS A 96 0.81 -4.87 28.73
N ILE A 97 1.69 -4.13 28.07
CA ILE A 97 2.97 -4.62 27.55
C ILE A 97 4.10 -3.66 27.91
N THR A 98 5.32 -4.18 27.93
CA THR A 98 6.53 -3.41 28.21
C THR A 98 7.01 -2.64 26.97
N ASP A 99 7.96 -1.72 27.15
CA ASP A 99 8.63 -1.03 26.05
C ASP A 99 9.26 -2.01 25.06
N GLU A 100 9.91 -3.03 25.59
CA GLU A 100 10.56 -4.09 24.80
C GLU A 100 9.55 -4.87 23.96
N GLU A 101 8.43 -5.26 24.58
CA GLU A 101 7.36 -5.97 23.91
C GLU A 101 6.70 -5.11 22.81
N LEU A 102 6.57 -3.80 23.05
CA LEU A 102 6.10 -2.86 22.03
C LEU A 102 7.02 -2.87 20.80
N VAL A 103 8.31 -2.69 21.03
CA VAL A 103 9.31 -2.66 19.93
C VAL A 103 9.29 -3.99 19.17
N ASP A 104 9.27 -5.11 19.86
CA ASP A 104 9.26 -6.44 19.25
C ASP A 104 8.00 -6.65 18.41
N SER A 105 6.83 -6.28 18.94
CA SER A 105 5.54 -6.44 18.23
C SER A 105 5.49 -5.61 16.95
N VAL A 106 5.90 -4.36 17.04
CA VAL A 106 5.94 -3.45 15.87
C VAL A 106 6.94 -3.97 14.83
N SER A 107 8.12 -4.40 15.28
CA SER A 107 9.16 -4.95 14.40
C SER A 107 8.68 -6.22 13.68
N MET A 108 8.04 -7.13 14.40
CA MET A 108 7.51 -8.37 13.83
C MET A 108 6.43 -8.11 12.79
N ASN A 109 5.50 -7.19 13.06
CA ASN A 109 4.45 -6.81 12.12
C ASN A 109 5.05 -6.23 10.83
N TYR A 110 6.05 -5.37 10.98
CA TYR A 110 6.72 -4.74 9.84
C TYR A 110 7.48 -5.77 9.00
N ILE A 111 8.24 -6.65 9.65
CA ILE A 111 9.00 -7.73 8.98
C ILE A 111 8.04 -8.67 8.24
N ASP A 112 6.91 -9.02 8.84
CA ASP A 112 5.89 -9.87 8.22
C ASP A 112 5.37 -9.25 6.91
N LEU A 113 5.07 -7.97 6.91
CA LEU A 113 4.62 -7.26 5.70
C LEU A 113 5.73 -7.19 4.64
N ILE A 114 6.97 -6.92 5.03
CA ILE A 114 8.10 -6.89 4.09
C ILE A 114 8.27 -8.25 3.43
N LYS A 115 8.22 -9.33 4.20
CA LYS A 115 8.34 -10.70 3.67
C LYS A 115 7.19 -11.03 2.72
N ALA A 116 5.97 -10.69 3.09
CA ALA A 116 4.79 -10.91 2.26
C ALA A 116 4.90 -10.15 0.93
N TRP A 117 5.33 -8.91 0.96
CA TRP A 117 5.53 -8.12 -0.25
C TRP A 117 6.60 -8.73 -1.15
N LYS A 118 7.75 -9.05 -0.60
CA LYS A 118 8.87 -9.65 -1.37
C LYS A 118 8.46 -10.98 -1.99
N ASN A 119 7.79 -11.86 -1.24
CA ASN A 119 7.31 -13.14 -1.75
C ASN A 119 6.35 -12.96 -2.93
N ASN A 120 5.39 -12.05 -2.82
CA ASN A 120 4.47 -11.76 -3.91
C ASN A 120 5.17 -11.20 -5.14
N ARG A 121 6.14 -10.32 -4.94
CA ARG A 121 6.91 -9.73 -6.05
C ARG A 121 7.77 -10.79 -6.76
N GLU A 122 8.37 -11.72 -6.04
CA GLU A 122 9.14 -12.83 -6.61
C GLU A 122 8.27 -13.77 -7.44
N ILE A 123 7.06 -14.09 -6.97
CA ILE A 123 6.11 -14.93 -7.70
C ILE A 123 5.73 -14.30 -9.06
N GLN A 124 5.68 -12.96 -9.12
CA GLN A 124 5.31 -12.24 -10.34
C GLN A 124 6.49 -12.08 -11.34
N GLN A 125 7.69 -12.39 -10.91
CA GLN A 125 8.86 -12.43 -11.78
C GLN A 125 8.96 -13.78 -12.49
#